data_9a6f5766723b08f0b87a100bc01bb04f
#
_entry.id   9a6f5766723b08f0b87a100bc01bb04f
#
_cell.length_a   1.000
_cell.length_b   1.000
_cell.length_c   1.000
_cell.angle_alpha   90.00
_cell.angle_beta   90.00
_cell.angle_gamma   90.00
#
_symmetry.space_group_name_H-M   'P 1'
#
loop_
_entity.id
_entity.type
_entity.pdbx_description
1 polymer ?
#
loop_
_entity_poly.entity_id
_entity_poly.type
_entity_poly.pdbx_seq_one_letter_code
_entity_poly.pdbx_strand_id
1 'polypeptide(L)'
;EEPMIIVADDLAPSETVQLNKDLVLSFVTVHGSVNSHTAILARTMSIPALIGTDIPLTDAIDGKLGIVDGRNGCIYVDPDEDTLSKMQQLKQEEQEKKELLQTLKGRENITIDGKKIMLYANIGNSKDLAAVLQNDAGGIGLFRSEFLYLERETFPTEEEQFQIYRTVAETMAGKPVIIRTLDIGADKKCDYFEMEPEENPAMGCRAIRICLTRPEIFKTQLRALFRASAFGNISIMYPMIISVEEVHRIKEIVAEVKQELTEQGVAFGEPKQGIMIETPAAVMMSAELAKEVDFFSIGTNDLTQYTLAIDRQNPKLDAFYDPHHPAVLRMIQMRIRPESGLASAENWVQIHR
;
A
#
# COMPACT_ATOMS: atom_id res chain seq x y z
N GLU A 1 14.18 -31.30 -15.36
CA GLU A 1 13.49 -30.01 -15.52
C GLU A 1 14.49 -28.91 -15.14
N GLU A 2 14.77 -27.99 -16.05
CA GLU A 2 15.75 -26.91 -15.86
C GLU A 2 15.06 -25.59 -15.53
N PRO A 3 15.69 -24.69 -14.74
CA PRO A 3 15.18 -23.34 -14.52
C PRO A 3 15.03 -22.56 -15.82
N MET A 4 13.91 -21.82 -16.00
CA MET A 4 13.57 -21.21 -17.29
C MET A 4 13.06 -19.77 -17.15
N ILE A 5 13.29 -19.00 -18.21
CA ILE A 5 12.64 -17.72 -18.47
C ILE A 5 11.44 -18.01 -19.38
N ILE A 6 10.25 -17.58 -18.99
CA ILE A 6 9.06 -17.72 -19.81
C ILE A 6 8.88 -16.46 -20.66
N VAL A 7 8.86 -16.67 -21.98
CA VAL A 7 8.62 -15.61 -22.97
C VAL A 7 7.30 -15.91 -23.67
N ALA A 8 6.36 -14.97 -23.63
CA ALA A 8 5.03 -15.14 -24.18
C ALA A 8 4.48 -13.85 -24.80
N ASP A 9 3.41 -13.96 -25.58
CA ASP A 9 2.66 -12.81 -26.06
C ASP A 9 1.98 -12.07 -24.90
N ASP A 10 1.20 -12.82 -24.12
CA ASP A 10 0.65 -12.47 -22.81
C ASP A 10 0.47 -13.78 -22.02
N LEU A 11 0.21 -13.72 -20.73
CA LEU A 11 -0.02 -14.89 -19.90
C LEU A 11 -1.36 -14.79 -19.18
N ALA A 12 -2.28 -15.66 -19.56
CA ALA A 12 -3.57 -15.75 -18.87
C ALA A 12 -3.43 -16.38 -17.48
N PRO A 13 -4.33 -16.05 -16.53
CA PRO A 13 -4.33 -16.66 -15.19
C PRO A 13 -4.35 -18.18 -15.21
N SER A 14 -5.09 -18.78 -16.14
CA SER A 14 -5.20 -20.24 -16.30
C SER A 14 -3.88 -20.91 -16.72
N GLU A 15 -3.03 -20.22 -17.45
CA GLU A 15 -1.73 -20.73 -17.89
C GLU A 15 -0.70 -20.68 -16.76
N THR A 16 -0.75 -19.64 -15.94
CA THR A 16 0.18 -19.45 -14.83
C THR A 16 -0.04 -20.43 -13.67
N VAL A 17 -1.26 -20.98 -13.52
CA VAL A 17 -1.58 -21.99 -12.48
C VAL A 17 -0.84 -23.31 -12.73
N GLN A 18 -0.56 -23.64 -14.00
CA GLN A 18 0.08 -24.89 -14.39
C GLN A 18 1.62 -24.85 -14.32
N LEU A 19 2.20 -23.65 -14.12
CA LEU A 19 3.64 -23.48 -14.07
C LEU A 19 4.23 -24.02 -12.76
N ASN A 20 5.35 -24.74 -12.90
CA ASN A 20 6.17 -25.07 -11.73
C ASN A 20 6.95 -23.80 -11.31
N LYS A 21 6.42 -23.11 -10.31
CA LYS A 21 6.91 -21.80 -9.85
C LYS A 21 8.37 -21.84 -9.36
N ASP A 22 8.85 -23.00 -8.91
CA ASP A 22 10.22 -23.13 -8.41
C ASP A 22 11.26 -23.14 -9.55
N LEU A 23 10.80 -23.37 -10.79
CA LEU A 23 11.66 -23.41 -11.97
C LEU A 23 11.57 -22.11 -12.80
N VAL A 24 10.62 -21.22 -12.51
CA VAL A 24 10.46 -19.97 -13.25
C VAL A 24 11.39 -18.91 -12.69
N LEU A 25 12.35 -18.47 -13.50
CA LEU A 25 13.31 -17.43 -13.14
C LEU A 25 12.83 -16.02 -13.48
N SER A 26 12.03 -15.88 -14.52
CA SER A 26 11.54 -14.58 -15.01
C SER A 26 10.37 -14.75 -15.98
N PHE A 27 9.57 -13.67 -16.12
CA PHE A 27 8.58 -13.53 -17.19
C PHE A 27 8.96 -12.40 -18.14
N VAL A 28 8.75 -12.63 -19.44
CA VAL A 28 8.90 -11.61 -20.48
C VAL A 28 7.67 -11.68 -21.38
N THR A 29 6.90 -10.58 -21.48
CA THR A 29 5.71 -10.53 -22.34
C THR A 29 5.79 -9.39 -23.34
N VAL A 30 5.25 -9.63 -24.54
CA VAL A 30 5.13 -8.62 -25.60
C VAL A 30 4.00 -7.66 -25.28
N HIS A 31 2.88 -8.18 -24.78
CA HIS A 31 1.72 -7.39 -24.37
C HIS A 31 1.56 -7.37 -22.84
N GLY A 32 0.69 -6.48 -22.37
CA GLY A 32 0.39 -6.32 -20.96
C GLY A 32 0.81 -4.95 -20.41
N SER A 33 0.56 -4.78 -19.11
CA SER A 33 0.92 -3.56 -18.36
C SER A 33 1.54 -3.92 -17.02
N VAL A 34 2.08 -2.95 -16.33
CA VAL A 34 2.61 -3.12 -14.95
C VAL A 34 1.57 -3.61 -13.94
N ASN A 35 0.30 -3.55 -14.29
CA ASN A 35 -0.83 -4.05 -13.51
C ASN A 35 -1.42 -5.36 -14.08
N SER A 36 -0.79 -5.96 -15.09
CA SER A 36 -1.23 -7.25 -15.65
C SER A 36 -1.08 -8.38 -14.63
N HIS A 37 -1.80 -9.48 -14.86
CA HIS A 37 -1.71 -10.68 -14.01
C HIS A 37 -0.26 -11.20 -13.91
N THR A 38 0.46 -11.21 -15.03
CA THR A 38 1.88 -11.61 -15.11
C THR A 38 2.77 -10.73 -14.23
N ALA A 39 2.57 -9.41 -14.26
CA ALA A 39 3.32 -8.48 -13.41
C ALA A 39 3.06 -8.70 -11.92
N ILE A 40 1.80 -8.94 -11.55
CA ILE A 40 1.39 -9.24 -10.16
C ILE A 40 2.01 -10.57 -9.72
N LEU A 41 1.97 -11.60 -10.57
CA LEU A 41 2.57 -12.91 -10.28
C LEU A 41 4.08 -12.81 -10.06
N ALA A 42 4.79 -12.11 -10.94
CA ALA A 42 6.24 -11.90 -10.82
C ALA A 42 6.61 -11.21 -9.49
N ARG A 43 5.86 -10.18 -9.11
CA ARG A 43 6.04 -9.50 -7.81
C ARG A 43 5.81 -10.44 -6.64
N THR A 44 4.77 -11.28 -6.70
CA THR A 44 4.45 -12.27 -5.67
C THR A 44 5.57 -13.31 -5.53
N MET A 45 6.16 -13.71 -6.65
CA MET A 45 7.28 -14.65 -6.68
C MET A 45 8.63 -13.98 -6.41
N SER A 46 8.69 -12.66 -6.33
CA SER A 46 9.94 -11.87 -6.18
C SER A 46 10.96 -12.16 -7.28
N ILE A 47 10.51 -12.35 -8.49
CA ILE A 47 11.32 -12.57 -9.69
C ILE A 47 11.21 -11.39 -10.66
N PRO A 48 12.24 -11.12 -11.50
CA PRO A 48 12.17 -10.07 -12.50
C PRO A 48 11.09 -10.38 -13.56
N ALA A 49 10.47 -9.34 -14.11
CA ALA A 49 9.59 -9.44 -15.27
C ALA A 49 9.75 -8.22 -16.16
N LEU A 50 9.70 -8.45 -17.46
CA LEU A 50 9.62 -7.41 -18.48
C LEU A 50 8.28 -7.53 -19.19
N ILE A 51 7.51 -6.46 -19.19
CA ILE A 51 6.15 -6.41 -19.74
C ILE A 51 6.08 -5.36 -20.85
N GLY A 52 5.44 -5.69 -21.95
CA GLY A 52 5.33 -4.77 -23.09
C GLY A 52 6.65 -4.64 -23.86
N THR A 53 7.33 -5.75 -24.12
CA THR A 53 8.61 -5.80 -24.83
C THR A 53 8.43 -5.98 -26.34
N ASP A 54 9.43 -5.58 -27.12
CA ASP A 54 9.46 -5.80 -28.57
C ASP A 54 10.19 -7.11 -28.95
N ILE A 55 10.29 -8.08 -28.02
CA ILE A 55 10.99 -9.33 -28.31
C ILE A 55 10.24 -10.14 -29.37
N PRO A 56 10.93 -10.64 -30.42
CA PRO A 56 10.28 -11.48 -31.42
C PRO A 56 9.97 -12.87 -30.84
N LEU A 57 8.69 -13.25 -30.86
CA LEU A 57 8.24 -14.59 -30.45
C LEU A 57 8.50 -15.58 -31.60
N THR A 58 9.68 -16.16 -31.65
CA THR A 58 10.07 -17.15 -32.67
C THR A 58 10.74 -18.34 -31.99
N ASP A 59 10.64 -19.51 -32.62
CA ASP A 59 11.33 -20.73 -32.16
C ASP A 59 12.85 -20.54 -32.08
N ALA A 60 13.39 -19.49 -32.71
CA ALA A 60 14.82 -19.20 -32.70
C ALA A 60 15.39 -18.83 -31.33
N ILE A 61 14.54 -18.41 -30.38
CA ILE A 61 14.95 -18.07 -29.00
C ILE A 61 14.68 -19.21 -28.04
N ASP A 62 13.89 -20.20 -28.41
CA ASP A 62 13.54 -21.33 -27.54
C ASP A 62 14.78 -22.17 -27.21
N GLY A 63 14.89 -22.56 -25.94
CA GLY A 63 16.03 -23.33 -25.41
C GLY A 63 17.37 -22.58 -25.37
N LYS A 64 17.42 -21.29 -25.72
CA LYS A 64 18.64 -20.49 -25.63
C LYS A 64 18.88 -19.95 -24.24
N LEU A 65 20.16 -19.68 -23.94
CA LEU A 65 20.52 -18.97 -22.73
C LEU A 65 20.00 -17.54 -22.76
N GLY A 66 19.24 -17.14 -21.73
CA GLY A 66 18.69 -15.80 -21.60
C GLY A 66 19.05 -15.11 -20.29
N ILE A 67 19.17 -13.79 -20.32
CA ILE A 67 19.33 -12.95 -19.15
C ILE A 67 18.22 -11.91 -19.15
N VAL A 68 17.51 -11.76 -18.04
CA VAL A 68 16.52 -10.69 -17.83
C VAL A 68 17.03 -9.74 -16.76
N ASP A 69 17.28 -8.50 -17.17
CA ASP A 69 17.65 -7.41 -16.28
C ASP A 69 16.42 -6.52 -16.04
N GLY A 70 15.69 -6.82 -14.95
CA GLY A 70 14.49 -6.07 -14.55
C GLY A 70 14.79 -4.64 -14.06
N ARG A 71 16.05 -4.32 -13.72
CA ARG A 71 16.45 -2.98 -13.29
C ARG A 71 16.56 -2.01 -14.46
N ASN A 72 17.21 -2.48 -15.55
CA ASN A 72 17.46 -1.66 -16.74
C ASN A 72 16.42 -1.91 -17.85
N GLY A 73 15.48 -2.83 -17.64
CA GLY A 73 14.46 -3.17 -18.62
C GLY A 73 15.04 -3.87 -19.88
N CYS A 74 16.07 -4.67 -19.71
CA CYS A 74 16.79 -5.32 -20.81
C CYS A 74 16.66 -6.84 -20.76
N ILE A 75 16.59 -7.45 -21.94
CA ILE A 75 16.74 -8.89 -22.14
C ILE A 75 17.91 -9.16 -23.09
N TYR A 76 18.71 -10.15 -22.75
CA TYR A 76 19.80 -10.64 -23.60
C TYR A 76 19.50 -12.09 -23.95
N VAL A 77 19.49 -12.40 -25.23
CA VAL A 77 19.32 -13.76 -25.75
C VAL A 77 20.66 -14.19 -26.34
N ASP A 78 21.16 -15.35 -25.91
CA ASP A 78 22.45 -15.90 -26.34
C ASP A 78 23.61 -14.90 -26.11
N PRO A 79 23.76 -14.38 -24.83
CA PRO A 79 24.74 -13.33 -24.54
C PRO A 79 26.17 -13.83 -24.75
N ASP A 80 27.07 -12.91 -25.11
CA ASP A 80 28.48 -13.21 -25.11
C ASP A 80 29.06 -13.45 -23.69
N GLU A 81 30.28 -14.00 -23.64
CA GLU A 81 30.92 -14.36 -22.36
C GLU A 81 31.13 -13.13 -21.44
N ASP A 82 31.44 -11.99 -22.00
CA ASP A 82 31.67 -10.76 -21.25
C ASP A 82 30.36 -10.26 -20.60
N THR A 83 29.27 -10.24 -21.36
CA THR A 83 27.94 -9.88 -20.87
C THR A 83 27.45 -10.86 -19.81
N LEU A 84 27.63 -12.17 -20.05
CA LEU A 84 27.26 -13.22 -19.11
C LEU A 84 28.01 -13.06 -17.79
N SER A 85 29.34 -12.89 -17.84
CA SER A 85 30.18 -12.72 -16.66
C SER A 85 29.78 -11.48 -15.84
N LYS A 86 29.56 -10.35 -16.53
CA LYS A 86 29.13 -9.10 -15.89
C LYS A 86 27.77 -9.26 -15.19
N MET A 87 26.80 -9.91 -15.84
CA MET A 87 25.47 -10.09 -15.25
C MET A 87 25.48 -11.11 -14.12
N GLN A 88 26.30 -12.14 -14.20
CA GLN A 88 26.52 -13.08 -13.09
C GLN A 88 27.11 -12.38 -11.86
N GLN A 89 28.09 -11.49 -12.05
CA GLN A 89 28.64 -10.69 -10.97
C GLN A 89 27.57 -9.79 -10.33
N LEU A 90 26.77 -9.09 -11.14
CA LEU A 90 25.65 -8.25 -10.61
C LEU A 90 24.64 -9.08 -9.83
N LYS A 91 24.29 -10.28 -10.32
CA LYS A 91 23.40 -11.20 -9.60
C LYS A 91 23.99 -11.63 -8.26
N GLN A 92 25.27 -11.91 -8.22
CA GLN A 92 26.00 -12.26 -7.00
C GLN A 92 25.97 -11.10 -6.00
N GLU A 93 26.31 -9.89 -6.44
CA GLU A 93 26.27 -8.68 -5.59
C GLU A 93 24.87 -8.41 -5.01
N GLU A 94 23.82 -8.61 -5.81
CA GLU A 94 22.43 -8.49 -5.34
C GLU A 94 22.08 -9.56 -4.31
N GLN A 95 22.53 -10.79 -4.51
CA GLN A 95 22.30 -11.88 -3.57
C GLN A 95 23.03 -11.62 -2.25
N GLU A 96 24.29 -11.20 -2.28
CA GLU A 96 25.07 -10.84 -1.09
C GLU A 96 24.44 -9.68 -0.33
N LYS A 97 23.93 -8.66 -1.06
CA LYS A 97 23.18 -7.55 -0.46
C LYS A 97 21.90 -8.03 0.20
N LYS A 98 21.15 -8.94 -0.43
CA LYS A 98 19.93 -9.53 0.13
C LYS A 98 20.25 -10.31 1.41
N GLU A 99 21.31 -11.11 1.42
CA GLU A 99 21.76 -11.86 2.59
C GLU A 99 22.21 -10.93 3.71
N LEU A 100 22.97 -9.88 3.39
CA LEU A 100 23.36 -8.86 4.36
C LEU A 100 22.14 -8.20 5.01
N LEU A 101 21.10 -7.87 4.22
CA LEU A 101 19.86 -7.31 4.75
C LEU A 101 19.14 -8.28 5.70
N GLN A 102 19.21 -9.60 5.46
CA GLN A 102 18.65 -10.59 6.38
C GLN A 102 19.35 -10.59 7.75
N THR A 103 20.64 -10.22 7.80
CA THR A 103 21.38 -10.11 9.09
C THR A 103 20.90 -8.94 9.96
N LEU A 104 20.13 -8.01 9.39
CA LEU A 104 19.55 -6.87 10.11
C LEU A 104 18.26 -7.23 10.85
N LYS A 105 17.66 -8.40 10.61
CA LYS A 105 16.48 -8.86 11.32
C LYS A 105 16.76 -8.96 12.82
N GLY A 106 15.79 -8.55 13.62
CA GLY A 106 15.90 -8.54 15.06
C GLY A 106 16.77 -7.46 15.63
N ARG A 107 17.42 -6.63 14.81
CA ARG A 107 18.18 -5.46 15.28
C ARG A 107 17.26 -4.26 15.45
N GLU A 108 17.60 -3.42 16.43
CA GLU A 108 16.92 -2.14 16.58
C GLU A 108 17.24 -1.19 15.41
N ASN A 109 16.21 -0.53 14.89
CA ASN A 109 16.37 0.49 13.86
C ASN A 109 16.73 1.82 14.55
N ILE A 110 17.99 2.20 14.49
CA ILE A 110 18.53 3.38 15.15
C ILE A 110 19.19 4.28 14.10
N THR A 111 18.83 5.56 14.11
CA THR A 111 19.47 6.57 13.26
C THR A 111 20.90 6.85 13.71
N ILE A 112 21.70 7.54 12.87
CA ILE A 112 23.09 7.90 13.18
C ILE A 112 23.18 8.76 14.46
N ASP A 113 22.18 9.59 14.73
CA ASP A 113 22.06 10.41 15.94
C ASP A 113 21.45 9.67 17.15
N GLY A 114 21.27 8.36 17.05
CA GLY A 114 20.87 7.49 18.16
C GLY A 114 19.36 7.39 18.41
N LYS A 115 18.51 7.94 17.53
CA LYS A 115 17.05 7.82 17.67
C LYS A 115 16.56 6.47 17.20
N LYS A 116 15.75 5.80 18.02
CA LYS A 116 15.05 4.58 17.64
C LYS A 116 13.87 4.91 16.73
N ILE A 117 13.82 4.27 15.59
CA ILE A 117 12.74 4.39 14.60
C ILE A 117 12.02 3.04 14.50
N MET A 118 10.70 3.05 14.59
CA MET A 118 9.89 1.86 14.38
C MET A 118 9.57 1.72 12.88
N LEU A 119 9.92 0.56 12.31
CA LEU A 119 9.61 0.24 10.92
C LEU A 119 8.37 -0.66 10.86
N TYR A 120 7.37 -0.21 10.13
CA TYR A 120 6.11 -0.92 9.93
C TYR A 120 5.89 -1.28 8.47
N ALA A 121 5.15 -2.36 8.26
CA ALA A 121 4.79 -2.83 6.93
C ALA A 121 3.58 -2.09 6.36
N ASN A 122 3.52 -1.99 5.04
CA ASN A 122 2.33 -1.62 4.28
C ASN A 122 1.80 -2.85 3.59
N ILE A 123 0.52 -3.17 3.79
CA ILE A 123 -0.13 -4.31 3.17
C ILE A 123 -1.46 -3.94 2.53
N GLY A 124 -1.89 -4.73 1.55
CA GLY A 124 -3.18 -4.59 0.89
C GLY A 124 -4.16 -5.71 1.20
N ASN A 125 -3.64 -6.85 1.67
CA ASN A 125 -4.48 -8.01 1.99
C ASN A 125 -3.82 -8.89 3.05
N SER A 126 -4.58 -9.87 3.57
CA SER A 126 -4.10 -10.80 4.60
C SER A 126 -3.02 -11.78 4.11
N LYS A 127 -2.87 -11.99 2.80
CA LYS A 127 -1.82 -12.86 2.24
C LYS A 127 -0.41 -12.28 2.45
N ASP A 128 -0.31 -10.96 2.62
CA ASP A 128 0.95 -10.28 2.88
C ASP A 128 1.49 -10.53 4.29
N LEU A 129 0.67 -11.04 5.23
CA LEU A 129 1.04 -11.23 6.63
C LEU A 129 2.25 -12.15 6.82
N ALA A 130 2.37 -13.19 6.01
CA ALA A 130 3.52 -14.08 6.07
C ALA A 130 4.83 -13.32 5.81
N ALA A 131 4.86 -12.44 4.81
CA ALA A 131 6.00 -11.59 4.49
C ALA A 131 6.27 -10.56 5.60
N VAL A 132 5.23 -9.99 6.20
CA VAL A 132 5.34 -9.06 7.34
C VAL A 132 6.06 -9.71 8.51
N LEU A 133 5.64 -10.91 8.91
CA LEU A 133 6.24 -11.66 10.00
C LEU A 133 7.66 -12.14 9.64
N GLN A 134 7.84 -12.64 8.41
CA GLN A 134 9.15 -13.11 7.94
C GLN A 134 10.20 -11.98 7.92
N ASN A 135 9.80 -10.75 7.67
CA ASN A 135 10.70 -9.60 7.66
C ASN A 135 10.77 -8.84 8.99
N ASP A 136 10.21 -9.41 10.06
CA ASP A 136 10.25 -8.87 11.42
C ASP A 136 9.77 -7.41 11.52
N ALA A 137 8.70 -7.08 10.83
CA ALA A 137 8.11 -5.75 10.93
C ALA A 137 7.61 -5.47 12.35
N GLY A 138 7.84 -4.25 12.83
CA GLY A 138 7.38 -3.81 14.17
C GLY A 138 5.86 -3.73 14.30
N GLY A 139 5.16 -3.71 13.18
CA GLY A 139 3.70 -3.63 13.08
C GLY A 139 3.25 -3.42 11.64
N ILE A 140 1.97 -3.14 11.46
CA ILE A 140 1.40 -2.72 10.18
C ILE A 140 1.08 -1.22 10.29
N GLY A 141 1.82 -0.40 9.56
CA GLY A 141 1.64 1.06 9.53
C GLY A 141 0.53 1.49 8.57
N LEU A 142 0.22 0.66 7.59
CA LEU A 142 -0.90 0.87 6.69
C LEU A 142 -1.46 -0.47 6.18
N PHE A 143 -2.67 -0.78 6.58
CA PHE A 143 -3.51 -1.74 5.88
C PHE A 143 -4.43 -0.96 4.93
N ARG A 144 -4.27 -1.17 3.63
CA ARG A 144 -5.06 -0.51 2.58
C ARG A 144 -6.35 -1.27 2.35
N SER A 145 -7.40 -0.87 3.05
CA SER A 145 -8.69 -1.58 3.02
C SER A 145 -9.41 -1.51 1.68
N GLU A 146 -9.04 -0.58 0.81
CA GLU A 146 -9.62 -0.46 -0.54
C GLU A 146 -9.49 -1.74 -1.37
N PHE A 147 -8.44 -2.55 -1.15
CA PHE A 147 -8.30 -3.84 -1.83
C PHE A 147 -9.42 -4.84 -1.52
N LEU A 148 -10.13 -4.67 -0.40
CA LEU A 148 -11.30 -5.49 -0.10
C LEU A 148 -12.50 -5.17 -1.00
N TYR A 149 -12.47 -4.04 -1.66
CA TYR A 149 -13.53 -3.55 -2.55
C TYR A 149 -13.19 -3.72 -4.04
N LEU A 150 -11.89 -3.72 -4.41
CA LEU A 150 -11.48 -3.62 -5.81
C LEU A 150 -11.69 -4.88 -6.65
N GLU A 151 -11.68 -6.07 -6.06
CA GLU A 151 -11.77 -7.35 -6.78
C GLU A 151 -13.14 -8.02 -6.59
N ARG A 152 -14.21 -7.22 -6.59
CA ARG A 152 -15.56 -7.69 -6.28
C ARG A 152 -16.61 -7.05 -7.18
N GLU A 153 -17.78 -7.68 -7.22
CA GLU A 153 -18.97 -7.19 -7.92
C GLU A 153 -19.99 -6.54 -6.96
N THR A 154 -19.78 -6.67 -5.65
CA THR A 154 -20.68 -6.15 -4.61
C THR A 154 -19.89 -5.61 -3.42
N PHE A 155 -20.51 -4.74 -2.63
CA PHE A 155 -19.87 -4.27 -1.38
C PHE A 155 -19.54 -5.44 -0.45
N PRO A 156 -18.34 -5.43 0.16
CA PRO A 156 -18.01 -6.41 1.19
C PRO A 156 -18.93 -6.24 2.40
N THR A 157 -19.48 -7.33 2.89
CA THR A 157 -20.32 -7.33 4.07
C THR A 157 -19.54 -6.99 5.33
N GLU A 158 -20.22 -6.60 6.41
CA GLU A 158 -19.61 -6.39 7.71
C GLU A 158 -18.84 -7.63 8.17
N GLU A 159 -19.42 -8.82 8.02
CA GLU A 159 -18.81 -10.06 8.47
C GLU A 159 -17.54 -10.41 7.69
N GLU A 160 -17.55 -10.26 6.37
CA GLU A 160 -16.36 -10.48 5.54
C GLU A 160 -15.22 -9.55 5.93
N GLN A 161 -15.50 -8.26 6.12
CA GLN A 161 -14.51 -7.28 6.56
C GLN A 161 -14.01 -7.60 7.97
N PHE A 162 -14.92 -7.93 8.90
CA PHE A 162 -14.57 -8.30 10.27
C PHE A 162 -13.62 -9.49 10.32
N GLN A 163 -13.88 -10.56 9.58
CA GLN A 163 -13.02 -11.73 9.56
C GLN A 163 -11.61 -11.42 9.07
N ILE A 164 -11.49 -10.57 8.06
CA ILE A 164 -10.17 -10.15 7.54
C ILE A 164 -9.42 -9.31 8.57
N TYR A 165 -10.06 -8.28 9.13
CA TYR A 165 -9.42 -7.40 10.12
C TYR A 165 -9.06 -8.16 11.41
N ARG A 166 -9.92 -9.06 11.85
CA ARG A 166 -9.66 -9.95 12.99
C ARG A 166 -8.46 -10.84 12.73
N THR A 167 -8.40 -11.51 11.57
CA THR A 167 -7.26 -12.36 11.19
C THR A 167 -5.95 -11.58 11.24
N VAL A 168 -5.94 -10.35 10.71
CA VAL A 168 -4.76 -9.48 10.75
C VAL A 168 -4.38 -9.14 12.19
N ALA A 169 -5.34 -8.73 13.02
CA ALA A 169 -5.11 -8.35 14.41
C ALA A 169 -4.55 -9.52 15.25
N GLU A 170 -5.16 -10.69 15.14
CA GLU A 170 -4.71 -11.92 15.85
C GLU A 170 -3.33 -12.37 15.38
N THR A 171 -3.08 -12.38 14.06
CA THR A 171 -1.78 -12.77 13.48
C THR A 171 -0.65 -11.85 13.92
N MET A 172 -0.91 -10.55 14.08
CA MET A 172 0.09 -9.59 14.54
C MET A 172 0.39 -9.66 16.04
N ALA A 173 -0.38 -10.47 16.80
CA ALA A 173 -0.08 -10.83 18.20
C ALA A 173 0.25 -9.62 19.11
N GLY A 174 -0.60 -8.58 19.09
CA GLY A 174 -0.47 -7.37 19.87
C GLY A 174 0.42 -6.28 19.28
N LYS A 175 1.17 -6.56 18.19
CA LYS A 175 1.86 -5.51 17.43
C LYS A 175 0.82 -4.55 16.82
N PRO A 176 1.13 -3.24 16.70
CA PRO A 176 0.21 -2.26 16.14
C PRO A 176 -0.23 -2.58 14.71
N VAL A 177 -1.51 -2.38 14.43
CA VAL A 177 -2.13 -2.52 13.11
C VAL A 177 -2.95 -1.28 12.82
N ILE A 178 -2.50 -0.44 11.91
CA ILE A 178 -3.23 0.76 11.48
C ILE A 178 -4.00 0.41 10.21
N ILE A 179 -5.32 0.47 10.28
CA ILE A 179 -6.22 0.19 9.15
C ILE A 179 -6.78 1.51 8.63
N ARG A 180 -6.49 1.82 7.38
CA ARG A 180 -7.08 2.98 6.70
C ARG A 180 -8.48 2.62 6.23
N THR A 181 -9.44 3.50 6.50
CA THR A 181 -10.79 3.36 5.94
C THR A 181 -10.77 3.55 4.42
N LEU A 182 -11.87 3.27 3.78
CA LEU A 182 -12.03 3.28 2.33
C LEU A 182 -11.33 4.48 1.67
N ASP A 183 -10.44 4.21 0.70
CA ASP A 183 -9.78 5.21 -0.13
C ASP A 183 -9.92 4.84 -1.62
N ILE A 184 -11.14 4.93 -2.12
CA ILE A 184 -11.51 4.73 -3.52
C ILE A 184 -12.01 6.04 -4.11
N GLY A 185 -11.76 6.26 -5.38
CA GLY A 185 -12.27 7.36 -6.18
C GLY A 185 -12.69 6.89 -7.58
N ALA A 186 -13.20 7.78 -8.41
CA ALA A 186 -13.65 7.47 -9.76
C ALA A 186 -12.54 6.96 -10.72
N ASP A 187 -11.27 7.04 -10.31
CA ASP A 187 -10.12 6.45 -10.99
C ASP A 187 -10.05 4.92 -10.86
N LYS A 188 -10.81 4.33 -9.93
CA LYS A 188 -10.87 2.89 -9.69
C LYS A 188 -12.10 2.29 -10.36
N LYS A 189 -11.89 1.17 -11.05
CA LYS A 189 -12.98 0.41 -11.66
C LYS A 189 -13.73 -0.39 -10.59
N CYS A 190 -14.77 0.20 -10.05
CA CYS A 190 -15.70 -0.42 -9.11
C CYS A 190 -17.12 -0.06 -9.53
N ASP A 191 -17.64 -0.75 -10.55
CA ASP A 191 -18.93 -0.41 -11.20
C ASP A 191 -20.10 -0.39 -10.19
N TYR A 192 -20.07 -1.25 -9.18
CA TYR A 192 -21.10 -1.32 -8.14
C TYR A 192 -21.13 -0.12 -7.18
N PHE A 193 -20.11 0.76 -7.23
CA PHE A 193 -20.17 2.05 -6.53
C PHE A 193 -21.07 3.06 -7.24
N GLU A 194 -21.37 2.83 -8.53
CA GLU A 194 -22.18 3.71 -9.36
C GLU A 194 -21.69 5.17 -9.32
N MET A 195 -20.35 5.33 -9.35
CA MET A 195 -19.74 6.66 -9.36
C MET A 195 -19.76 7.24 -10.77
N GLU A 196 -20.23 8.47 -10.89
CA GLU A 196 -20.15 9.20 -12.14
C GLU A 196 -18.67 9.46 -12.52
N PRO A 197 -18.35 9.39 -13.82
CA PRO A 197 -17.02 9.77 -14.29
C PRO A 197 -16.68 11.22 -13.93
N GLU A 198 -15.48 11.44 -13.41
CA GLU A 198 -14.98 12.77 -13.06
C GLU A 198 -13.76 13.11 -13.92
N GLU A 199 -13.64 14.38 -14.33
CA GLU A 199 -12.48 14.84 -15.09
C GLU A 199 -11.19 14.80 -14.26
N ASN A 200 -11.29 15.02 -12.95
CA ASN A 200 -10.17 15.04 -12.02
C ASN A 200 -10.46 14.16 -10.80
N PRO A 201 -10.45 12.81 -10.94
CA PRO A 201 -10.83 11.89 -9.87
C PRO A 201 -10.04 12.05 -8.58
N ALA A 202 -8.75 12.44 -8.69
CA ALA A 202 -7.91 12.66 -7.52
C ALA A 202 -8.40 13.83 -6.63
N MET A 203 -9.10 14.81 -7.21
CA MET A 203 -9.69 15.95 -6.51
C MET A 203 -11.21 15.85 -6.35
N GLY A 204 -11.80 14.74 -6.79
CA GLY A 204 -13.24 14.50 -6.83
C GLY A 204 -13.81 13.89 -5.56
N CYS A 205 -14.95 13.19 -5.74
CA CYS A 205 -15.61 12.44 -4.68
C CYS A 205 -14.86 11.13 -4.43
N ARG A 206 -13.97 11.13 -3.45
CA ARG A 206 -13.14 9.97 -3.08
C ARG A 206 -12.99 9.86 -1.57
N ALA A 207 -12.59 8.67 -1.12
CA ALA A 207 -12.17 8.40 0.25
C ALA A 207 -13.23 8.84 1.29
N ILE A 208 -12.84 9.68 2.23
CA ILE A 208 -13.75 10.16 3.29
C ILE A 208 -14.97 10.90 2.72
N ARG A 209 -14.88 11.53 1.55
CA ARG A 209 -16.01 12.21 0.92
C ARG A 209 -17.10 11.22 0.54
N ILE A 210 -16.74 10.04 0.00
CA ILE A 210 -17.69 8.94 -0.23
C ILE A 210 -18.28 8.47 1.11
N CYS A 211 -17.44 8.24 2.10
CA CYS A 211 -17.86 7.77 3.41
C CYS A 211 -18.88 8.70 4.09
N LEU A 212 -18.71 10.01 3.97
CA LEU A 212 -19.60 11.01 4.58
C LEU A 212 -20.88 11.24 3.77
N THR A 213 -20.85 11.02 2.45
CA THR A 213 -22.04 11.14 1.58
C THR A 213 -22.85 9.84 1.50
N ARG A 214 -22.21 8.70 1.76
CA ARG A 214 -22.82 7.36 1.77
C ARG A 214 -22.51 6.65 3.09
N PRO A 215 -23.11 7.13 4.20
CA PRO A 215 -22.79 6.66 5.55
C PRO A 215 -23.08 5.16 5.77
N GLU A 216 -23.95 4.54 4.98
CA GLU A 216 -24.23 3.12 5.04
C GLU A 216 -23.00 2.26 4.72
N ILE A 217 -22.19 2.67 3.74
CA ILE A 217 -20.93 1.99 3.39
C ILE A 217 -19.92 2.17 4.54
N PHE A 218 -19.82 3.39 5.03
CA PHE A 218 -18.88 3.75 6.09
C PHE A 218 -19.22 3.06 7.41
N LYS A 219 -20.47 3.03 7.83
CA LYS A 219 -20.93 2.32 9.03
C LYS A 219 -20.61 0.84 8.96
N THR A 220 -20.85 0.18 7.82
CA THR A 220 -20.52 -1.23 7.62
C THR A 220 -19.03 -1.49 7.87
N GLN A 221 -18.14 -0.66 7.34
CA GLN A 221 -16.70 -0.77 7.58
C GLN A 221 -16.33 -0.49 9.04
N LEU A 222 -16.85 0.58 9.63
CA LEU A 222 -16.58 0.95 11.02
C LEU A 222 -17.03 -0.13 11.99
N ARG A 223 -18.23 -0.72 11.81
CA ARG A 223 -18.72 -1.83 12.62
C ARG A 223 -17.74 -3.00 12.61
N ALA A 224 -17.27 -3.40 11.41
CA ALA A 224 -16.26 -4.45 11.27
C ALA A 224 -14.94 -4.12 11.98
N LEU A 225 -14.46 -2.87 11.86
CA LEU A 225 -13.22 -2.40 12.50
C LEU A 225 -13.34 -2.37 14.03
N PHE A 226 -14.44 -1.85 14.58
CA PHE A 226 -14.67 -1.82 16.02
C PHE A 226 -14.79 -3.24 16.60
N ARG A 227 -15.52 -4.14 15.94
CA ARG A 227 -15.58 -5.57 16.32
C ARG A 227 -14.19 -6.20 16.33
N ALA A 228 -13.42 -6.01 15.28
CA ALA A 228 -12.10 -6.59 15.15
C ALA A 228 -11.09 -6.04 16.18
N SER A 229 -11.25 -4.81 16.64
CA SER A 229 -10.38 -4.20 17.63
C SER A 229 -10.44 -4.87 19.02
N ALA A 230 -11.45 -5.69 19.28
CA ALA A 230 -11.49 -6.53 20.49
C ALA A 230 -10.46 -7.69 20.44
N PHE A 231 -9.87 -7.99 19.29
CA PHE A 231 -8.97 -9.13 19.06
C PHE A 231 -7.51 -8.77 18.90
N GLY A 232 -7.14 -7.49 18.95
CA GLY A 232 -5.76 -7.05 18.85
C GLY A 232 -5.62 -5.54 18.85
N ASN A 233 -4.39 -5.06 18.64
CA ASN A 233 -4.04 -3.64 18.73
C ASN A 233 -4.31 -2.93 17.40
N ILE A 234 -5.59 -2.71 17.09
CA ILE A 234 -6.05 -1.99 15.90
C ILE A 234 -6.13 -0.49 16.19
N SER A 235 -5.71 0.31 15.22
CA SER A 235 -5.99 1.74 15.11
C SER A 235 -6.69 2.03 13.78
N ILE A 236 -7.62 2.96 13.76
CA ILE A 236 -8.38 3.37 12.57
C ILE A 236 -7.82 4.69 12.06
N MET A 237 -7.60 4.78 10.76
CA MET A 237 -7.06 5.97 10.11
C MET A 237 -7.98 6.45 8.99
N TYR A 238 -8.32 7.73 9.02
CA TYR A 238 -9.21 8.36 8.04
C TYR A 238 -8.40 9.13 6.99
N PRO A 239 -8.54 8.80 5.68
CA PRO A 239 -7.81 9.46 4.60
C PRO A 239 -8.48 10.75 4.13
N MET A 240 -7.77 11.59 3.39
CA MET A 240 -8.27 12.74 2.63
C MET A 240 -8.98 13.82 3.46
N ILE A 241 -8.62 13.97 4.71
CA ILE A 241 -9.19 15.00 5.61
C ILE A 241 -8.71 16.39 5.20
N ILE A 242 -9.63 17.35 5.23
CA ILE A 242 -9.35 18.77 4.95
C ILE A 242 -9.83 19.72 6.04
N SER A 243 -10.69 19.27 6.97
CA SER A 243 -11.27 20.15 8.00
C SER A 243 -11.56 19.43 9.32
N VAL A 244 -11.76 20.23 10.37
CA VAL A 244 -12.20 19.75 11.69
C VAL A 244 -13.66 19.26 11.63
N GLU A 245 -14.48 19.89 10.81
CA GLU A 245 -15.88 19.54 10.61
C GLU A 245 -16.04 18.11 10.09
N GLU A 246 -15.15 17.69 9.15
CA GLU A 246 -15.14 16.30 8.69
C GLU A 246 -14.84 15.33 9.83
N VAL A 247 -13.89 15.66 10.70
CA VAL A 247 -13.55 14.83 11.87
C VAL A 247 -14.72 14.78 12.86
N HIS A 248 -15.40 15.89 13.09
CA HIS A 248 -16.61 15.92 13.95
C HIS A 248 -17.71 15.04 13.35
N ARG A 249 -17.93 15.11 12.04
CA ARG A 249 -18.92 14.26 11.37
C ARG A 249 -18.56 12.76 11.47
N ILE A 250 -17.27 12.43 11.34
CA ILE A 250 -16.79 11.05 11.57
C ILE A 250 -17.11 10.59 13.00
N LYS A 251 -16.84 11.42 14.01
CA LYS A 251 -17.11 11.10 15.41
C LYS A 251 -18.59 10.87 15.70
N GLU A 252 -19.48 11.63 15.04
CA GLU A 252 -20.92 11.39 15.14
C GLU A 252 -21.29 9.99 14.62
N ILE A 253 -20.80 9.63 13.42
CA ILE A 253 -21.06 8.30 12.82
C ILE A 253 -20.44 7.19 13.68
N VAL A 254 -19.24 7.39 14.23
CA VAL A 254 -18.62 6.45 15.17
C VAL A 254 -19.46 6.26 16.42
N ALA A 255 -20.01 7.34 16.98
CA ALA A 255 -20.89 7.25 18.15
C ALA A 255 -22.16 6.45 17.85
N GLU A 256 -22.79 6.68 16.68
CA GLU A 256 -23.92 5.88 16.21
C GLU A 256 -23.57 4.39 16.07
N VAL A 257 -22.42 4.07 15.47
CA VAL A 257 -21.94 2.69 15.32
C VAL A 257 -21.70 2.01 16.67
N LYS A 258 -21.07 2.69 17.63
CA LYS A 258 -20.84 2.15 18.98
C LYS A 258 -22.14 1.92 19.71
N GLN A 259 -23.12 2.82 19.56
CA GLN A 259 -24.44 2.66 20.14
C GLN A 259 -25.14 1.42 19.55
N GLU A 260 -25.17 1.28 18.23
CA GLU A 260 -25.76 0.12 17.55
C GLU A 260 -25.15 -1.21 18.00
N LEU A 261 -23.81 -1.28 18.07
CA LEU A 261 -23.11 -2.48 18.55
C LEU A 261 -23.45 -2.80 20.02
N THR A 262 -23.54 -1.78 20.88
CA THR A 262 -23.92 -1.93 22.28
C THR A 262 -25.35 -2.46 22.43
N GLU A 263 -26.31 -1.88 21.71
CA GLU A 263 -27.71 -2.30 21.72
C GLU A 263 -27.88 -3.74 21.23
N GLN A 264 -27.04 -4.18 20.29
CA GLN A 264 -27.03 -5.55 19.76
C GLN A 264 -26.24 -6.54 20.63
N GLY A 265 -25.59 -6.08 21.71
CA GLY A 265 -24.76 -6.91 22.58
C GLY A 265 -23.51 -7.47 21.90
N VAL A 266 -23.03 -6.79 20.85
CA VAL A 266 -21.82 -7.18 20.11
C VAL A 266 -20.58 -6.59 20.79
N ALA A 267 -19.62 -7.45 21.10
CA ALA A 267 -18.36 -7.02 21.71
C ALA A 267 -17.49 -6.23 20.72
N PHE A 268 -16.90 -5.14 21.20
CA PHE A 268 -15.96 -4.33 20.44
C PHE A 268 -14.92 -3.68 21.38
N GLY A 269 -13.79 -3.24 20.81
CA GLY A 269 -12.74 -2.54 21.55
C GLY A 269 -12.81 -1.02 21.37
N GLU A 270 -11.80 -0.33 21.91
CA GLU A 270 -11.63 1.13 21.79
C GLU A 270 -10.36 1.43 20.98
N PRO A 271 -10.40 1.29 19.64
CA PRO A 271 -9.25 1.56 18.80
C PRO A 271 -8.88 3.04 18.81
N LYS A 272 -7.59 3.36 18.81
CA LYS A 272 -7.14 4.73 18.53
C LYS A 272 -7.64 5.16 17.15
N GLN A 273 -8.00 6.43 17.02
CA GLN A 273 -8.52 7.01 15.79
C GLN A 273 -7.64 8.17 15.36
N GLY A 274 -7.08 8.06 14.16
CA GLY A 274 -6.21 9.05 13.58
C GLY A 274 -6.59 9.46 12.16
N ILE A 275 -5.88 10.40 11.61
CA ILE A 275 -6.09 10.90 10.25
C ILE A 275 -4.81 10.86 9.44
N MET A 276 -4.95 10.76 8.13
CA MET A 276 -3.85 10.93 7.20
C MET A 276 -3.70 12.40 6.81
N ILE A 277 -2.55 12.97 7.10
CA ILE A 277 -2.17 14.32 6.66
C ILE A 277 -1.58 14.18 5.26
N GLU A 278 -2.39 14.43 4.26
CA GLU A 278 -2.03 14.22 2.85
C GLU A 278 -2.59 15.31 1.93
N THR A 279 -3.28 16.29 2.50
CA THR A 279 -3.73 17.50 1.81
C THR A 279 -3.06 18.73 2.40
N PRO A 280 -2.74 19.75 1.60
CA PRO A 280 -2.23 21.04 2.12
C PRO A 280 -3.16 21.66 3.18
N ALA A 281 -4.48 21.49 3.03
CA ALA A 281 -5.47 21.96 4.01
C ALA A 281 -5.26 21.30 5.38
N ALA A 282 -5.10 19.98 5.43
CA ALA A 282 -4.85 19.27 6.69
C ALA A 282 -3.52 19.68 7.33
N VAL A 283 -2.50 20.00 6.53
CA VAL A 283 -1.25 20.55 7.06
C VAL A 283 -1.50 21.89 7.75
N MET A 284 -2.21 22.80 7.11
CA MET A 284 -2.49 24.12 7.66
C MET A 284 -3.38 24.09 8.91
N MET A 285 -4.36 23.19 8.94
CA MET A 285 -5.32 23.00 10.06
C MET A 285 -4.85 22.03 11.12
N SER A 286 -3.65 21.68 11.08
CA SER A 286 -3.12 20.55 11.83
C SER A 286 -3.09 20.76 13.36
N ALA A 287 -2.93 21.99 13.84
CA ALA A 287 -2.97 22.30 15.28
C ALA A 287 -4.39 22.09 15.84
N GLU A 288 -5.41 22.42 15.07
CA GLU A 288 -6.81 22.20 15.41
C GLU A 288 -7.18 20.72 15.31
N LEU A 289 -6.80 20.07 14.20
CA LEU A 289 -7.04 18.64 13.98
C LEU A 289 -6.39 17.75 15.06
N ALA A 290 -5.24 18.17 15.55
CA ALA A 290 -4.53 17.44 16.60
C ALA A 290 -5.28 17.34 17.93
N LYS A 291 -6.20 18.25 18.20
CA LYS A 291 -7.05 18.21 19.40
C LYS A 291 -8.19 17.19 19.26
N GLU A 292 -8.43 16.74 18.06
CA GLU A 292 -9.59 15.91 17.71
C GLU A 292 -9.26 14.44 17.50
N VAL A 293 -7.98 14.06 17.34
CA VAL A 293 -7.57 12.71 16.97
C VAL A 293 -6.38 12.22 17.80
N ASP A 294 -6.20 10.91 17.87
CA ASP A 294 -5.17 10.28 18.68
C ASP A 294 -3.78 10.29 18.03
N PHE A 295 -3.73 10.29 16.69
CA PHE A 295 -2.46 10.27 15.92
C PHE A 295 -2.63 10.83 14.52
N PHE A 296 -1.48 11.14 13.91
CA PHE A 296 -1.36 11.49 12.51
C PHE A 296 -0.50 10.49 11.75
N SER A 297 -0.89 10.21 10.53
CA SER A 297 -0.03 9.60 9.51
C SER A 297 0.20 10.59 8.39
N ILE A 298 1.39 10.63 7.80
CA ILE A 298 1.69 11.54 6.69
C ILE A 298 1.67 10.76 5.38
N GLY A 299 0.68 11.03 4.52
CA GLY A 299 0.56 10.48 3.18
C GLY A 299 1.39 11.27 2.18
N THR A 300 2.70 11.01 2.12
CA THR A 300 3.64 11.84 1.34
C THR A 300 3.34 11.87 -0.15
N ASN A 301 2.80 10.78 -0.73
CA ASN A 301 2.49 10.73 -2.16
C ASN A 301 1.38 11.71 -2.54
N ASP A 302 0.25 11.65 -1.83
CA ASP A 302 -0.87 12.55 -2.08
C ASP A 302 -0.52 13.98 -1.66
N LEU A 303 0.21 14.16 -0.56
CA LEU A 303 0.69 15.48 -0.16
C LEU A 303 1.58 16.11 -1.24
N THR A 304 2.47 15.35 -1.86
CA THR A 304 3.30 15.81 -2.97
C THR A 304 2.45 16.18 -4.18
N GLN A 305 1.53 15.28 -4.57
CA GLN A 305 0.61 15.48 -5.69
C GLN A 305 -0.18 16.79 -5.55
N TYR A 306 -0.82 17.02 -4.40
CA TYR A 306 -1.65 18.20 -4.18
C TYR A 306 -0.84 19.47 -3.95
N THR A 307 0.33 19.37 -3.33
CA THR A 307 1.21 20.53 -3.11
C THR A 307 1.82 21.04 -4.40
N LEU A 308 2.25 20.15 -5.27
CA LEU A 308 2.87 20.50 -6.56
C LEU A 308 1.86 20.60 -7.71
N ALA A 309 0.58 20.29 -7.47
CA ALA A 309 -0.47 20.23 -8.50
C ALA A 309 -0.10 19.29 -9.67
N ILE A 310 0.44 18.13 -9.37
CA ILE A 310 0.91 17.15 -10.35
C ILE A 310 0.15 15.83 -10.15
N ASP A 311 -0.45 15.33 -11.22
CA ASP A 311 -1.00 13.97 -11.24
C ASP A 311 0.15 12.95 -11.31
N ARG A 312 0.37 12.23 -10.21
CA ARG A 312 1.43 11.20 -10.09
C ARG A 312 1.18 9.97 -10.97
N GLN A 313 -0.02 9.82 -11.53
CA GLN A 313 -0.34 8.73 -12.45
C GLN A 313 -0.04 9.08 -13.91
N ASN A 314 0.28 10.34 -14.19
CA ASN A 314 0.61 10.80 -15.52
C ASN A 314 2.13 10.69 -15.78
N PRO A 315 2.60 9.69 -16.55
CA PRO A 315 4.03 9.49 -16.77
C PRO A 315 4.74 10.65 -17.48
N LYS A 316 3.98 11.53 -18.14
CA LYS A 316 4.55 12.74 -18.77
C LYS A 316 5.01 13.78 -17.73
N LEU A 317 4.57 13.64 -16.48
CA LEU A 317 4.88 14.56 -15.40
C LEU A 317 5.93 14.02 -14.41
N ASP A 318 6.46 12.81 -14.63
CA ASP A 318 7.43 12.16 -13.73
C ASP A 318 8.64 13.06 -13.43
N ALA A 319 9.11 13.81 -14.44
CA ALA A 319 10.25 14.71 -14.28
C ALA A 319 9.96 15.93 -13.35
N PHE A 320 8.69 16.22 -13.10
CA PHE A 320 8.24 17.31 -12.23
C PHE A 320 7.81 16.83 -10.85
N TYR A 321 7.57 15.52 -10.69
CA TYR A 321 7.14 14.91 -9.42
C TYR A 321 8.36 14.66 -8.53
N ASP A 322 8.57 15.55 -7.55
CA ASP A 322 9.66 15.43 -6.58
C ASP A 322 9.12 15.36 -5.15
N PRO A 323 9.11 14.17 -4.50
CA PRO A 323 8.68 14.03 -3.11
C PRO A 323 9.64 14.70 -2.11
N HIS A 324 10.84 15.10 -2.54
CA HIS A 324 11.82 15.85 -1.75
C HIS A 324 11.75 17.36 -2.00
N HIS A 325 10.75 17.82 -2.76
CA HIS A 325 10.60 19.24 -3.05
C HIS A 325 10.54 20.07 -1.75
N PRO A 326 11.26 21.20 -1.67
CA PRO A 326 11.35 21.99 -0.44
C PRO A 326 9.99 22.40 0.16
N ALA A 327 8.96 22.62 -0.65
CA ALA A 327 7.62 22.92 -0.15
C ALA A 327 7.01 21.72 0.60
N VAL A 328 7.16 20.50 0.06
CA VAL A 328 6.67 19.27 0.71
C VAL A 328 7.40 19.03 2.01
N LEU A 329 8.73 19.13 2.01
CA LEU A 329 9.55 18.96 3.22
C LEU A 329 9.20 20.00 4.30
N ARG A 330 8.93 21.25 3.93
CA ARG A 330 8.48 22.28 4.89
C ARG A 330 7.10 21.94 5.46
N MET A 331 6.16 21.45 4.67
CA MET A 331 4.85 21.02 5.16
C MET A 331 4.98 19.86 6.16
N ILE A 332 5.83 18.87 5.88
CA ILE A 332 6.12 17.78 6.81
C ILE A 332 6.75 18.36 8.10
N GLN A 333 7.72 19.27 8.00
CA GLN A 333 8.38 19.87 9.14
C GLN A 333 7.44 20.73 10.00
N MET A 334 6.48 21.46 9.41
CA MET A 334 5.46 22.22 10.17
C MET A 334 4.64 21.34 11.11
N ARG A 335 4.54 20.04 10.82
CA ARG A 335 3.77 19.06 11.60
C ARG A 335 4.54 18.46 12.77
N ILE A 336 5.87 18.42 12.70
CA ILE A 336 6.74 17.72 13.67
C ILE A 336 7.11 18.63 14.85
N ARG A 337 6.77 19.94 14.82
CA ARG A 337 7.15 20.85 15.90
C ARG A 337 6.28 20.65 17.16
N PRO A 338 6.93 20.53 18.34
CA PRO A 338 6.24 20.31 19.63
C PRO A 338 5.34 21.46 20.10
N GLU A 339 5.39 22.60 19.45
CA GLU A 339 4.64 23.82 19.84
C GLU A 339 3.11 23.66 19.76
N SER A 340 2.63 22.58 19.16
CA SER A 340 1.20 22.27 19.08
C SER A 340 0.61 21.62 20.36
N GLY A 341 1.38 21.47 21.43
CA GLY A 341 0.87 20.94 22.70
C GLY A 341 0.59 19.45 22.72
N LEU A 342 0.92 18.72 21.66
CA LEU A 342 0.73 17.27 21.55
C LEU A 342 1.96 16.52 22.05
N ALA A 343 2.12 16.48 23.36
CA ALA A 343 3.17 15.68 24.03
C ALA A 343 2.94 14.16 23.93
N SER A 344 1.88 13.69 23.24
CA SER A 344 1.49 12.27 23.21
C SER A 344 1.05 11.72 21.86
N ALA A 345 1.00 12.52 20.76
CA ALA A 345 0.71 11.94 19.47
C ALA A 345 1.94 11.17 18.98
N GLU A 346 1.85 9.87 18.92
CA GLU A 346 2.84 9.03 18.24
C GLU A 346 2.83 9.39 16.76
N ASN A 347 3.84 10.16 16.32
CA ASN A 347 3.94 10.60 14.93
C ASN A 347 4.49 9.44 14.09
N TRP A 348 3.64 8.86 13.27
CA TRP A 348 4.04 7.86 12.28
C TRP A 348 4.28 8.57 10.95
N VAL A 349 5.52 8.60 10.50
CA VAL A 349 5.86 9.07 9.15
C VAL A 349 5.93 7.87 8.23
N GLN A 350 4.97 7.78 7.32
CA GLN A 350 4.94 6.75 6.31
C GLN A 350 5.63 7.29 5.05
N ILE A 351 6.82 6.79 4.76
CA ILE A 351 7.54 7.11 3.53
C ILE A 351 7.21 6.01 2.52
N HIS A 352 6.42 6.37 1.51
CA HIS A 352 6.21 5.50 0.34
C HIS A 352 7.29 5.79 -0.69
N ARG A 353 7.93 4.73 -1.17
CA ARG A 353 8.68 4.71 -2.43
C ARG A 353 7.82 4.09 -3.51
#